data_6e7b532e7b5037e38c76a299edf084b5
#
_entry.id   6e7b532e7b5037e38c76a299edf084b5
#
_cell.length_a   1.000
_cell.length_b   1.000
_cell.length_c   1.000
_cell.angle_alpha   90.00
_cell.angle_beta   90.00
_cell.angle_gamma   90.00
#
_symmetry.space_group_name_H-M   'P 1'
#
loop_
_entity.id
_entity.type
_entity.pdbx_description
1 polymer ?
#
loop_
_entity_poly.entity_id
_entity_poly.type
_entity_poly.pdbx_seq_one_letter_code
_entity_poly.pdbx_strand_id
1 'polypeptide(L)'
;TELITVIAAWIFRKIKHKNSSFYIVPDKNPGINLDFSIKSTMEEAQTVHKRLIEFCQEQGASKSKANLAAVCAEEMTVNIIRFGGKTSNWIDINLCLEDDLCRLRIRDNGVNFNPLEYQYDSEDFDIHGIELVKKVSKSMDYIRAIDMNNTIISF
;
A
#
# COMPACT_ATOMS: atom_id res chain seq x y z
N THR A 1 8.87 12.05 32.20
CA THR A 1 8.23 13.06 31.33
C THR A 1 8.17 12.61 29.88
N GLU A 2 9.22 11.99 29.33
CA GLU A 2 9.23 11.53 27.92
C GLU A 2 8.24 10.39 27.66
N LEU A 3 8.08 9.46 28.59
CA LEU A 3 7.14 8.34 28.45
C LEU A 3 5.67 8.83 28.36
N ILE A 4 5.32 9.86 29.12
CA ILE A 4 3.98 10.46 29.10
C ILE A 4 3.72 11.14 27.77
N THR A 5 4.74 11.78 27.18
CA THR A 5 4.63 12.44 25.86
C THR A 5 4.44 11.42 24.75
N VAL A 6 5.15 10.27 24.81
CA VAL A 6 5.01 9.18 23.84
C VAL A 6 3.63 8.52 23.95
N ILE A 7 3.15 8.27 25.17
CA ILE A 7 1.82 7.70 25.40
C ILE A 7 0.71 8.65 24.96
N ALA A 8 0.84 9.96 25.27
CA ALA A 8 -0.11 10.97 24.84
C ALA A 8 -0.14 11.11 23.31
N ALA A 9 1.01 11.11 22.65
CA ALA A 9 1.11 11.11 21.20
C ALA A 9 0.48 9.84 20.58
N TRP A 10 0.67 8.68 21.20
CA TRP A 10 0.08 7.41 20.77
C TRP A 10 -1.44 7.40 20.93
N ILE A 11 -1.97 7.87 22.07
CA ILE A 11 -3.41 8.00 22.34
C ILE A 11 -4.05 9.04 21.41
N PHE A 12 -3.42 10.20 21.22
CA PHE A 12 -3.90 11.26 20.34
C PHE A 12 -3.96 10.79 18.89
N ARG A 13 -2.99 9.98 18.46
CA ARG A 13 -2.94 9.33 17.16
C ARG A 13 -4.07 8.32 17.00
N LYS A 14 -4.38 7.53 18.05
CA LYS A 14 -5.45 6.53 18.03
C LYS A 14 -6.85 7.16 17.99
N ILE A 15 -7.01 8.34 18.58
CA ILE A 15 -8.29 9.07 18.63
C ILE A 15 -8.53 9.86 17.35
N LYS A 16 -7.52 10.56 16.85
CA LYS A 16 -7.65 11.46 15.69
C LYS A 16 -7.62 10.72 14.34
N HIS A 17 -7.08 9.52 14.30
CA HIS A 17 -6.89 8.74 13.07
C HIS A 17 -7.61 7.39 13.11
N LYS A 18 -8.88 7.41 13.54
CA LYS A 18 -9.71 6.19 13.52
C LYS A 18 -9.86 5.59 12.12
N ASN A 19 -9.47 6.33 11.07
CA ASN A 19 -9.56 5.94 9.67
C ASN A 19 -8.25 6.04 8.88
N SER A 20 -7.09 6.30 9.50
CA SER A 20 -5.83 6.42 8.76
C SER A 20 -4.68 5.78 9.50
N SER A 21 -4.42 4.52 9.19
CA SER A 21 -3.30 3.74 9.76
C SER A 21 -1.92 4.18 9.27
N PHE A 22 -1.85 5.00 8.22
CA PHE A 22 -0.64 5.21 7.44
C PHE A 22 0.23 6.41 7.83
N TYR A 23 -0.30 7.40 8.53
CA TYR A 23 0.40 8.67 8.68
C TYR A 23 1.11 8.81 10.01
N ILE A 24 2.45 8.78 9.96
CA ILE A 24 3.31 9.31 11.02
C ILE A 24 3.44 10.83 10.88
N VAL A 25 3.34 11.33 9.64
CA VAL A 25 3.34 12.77 9.32
C VAL A 25 2.07 13.08 8.52
N PRO A 26 1.29 14.12 8.88
CA PRO A 26 0.15 14.54 8.07
C PRO A 26 0.62 14.90 6.67
N ASP A 27 -0.01 14.31 5.66
CA ASP A 27 0.23 14.72 4.27
C ASP A 27 -0.22 16.17 4.10
N LYS A 28 0.63 17.00 3.50
CA LYS A 28 0.34 18.43 3.31
C LYS A 28 -0.76 18.69 2.27
N ASN A 29 -1.06 17.69 1.45
CA ASN A 29 -2.15 17.73 0.48
C ASN A 29 -3.16 16.64 0.81
N PRO A 30 -4.30 16.96 1.40
CA PRO A 30 -5.36 16.01 1.65
C PRO A 30 -6.12 15.73 0.34
N GLY A 31 -5.57 14.88 -0.51
CA GLY A 31 -6.34 14.27 -1.58
C GLY A 31 -7.50 13.42 -1.03
N ILE A 32 -8.35 12.93 -1.89
CA ILE A 32 -9.43 12.00 -1.51
C ILE A 32 -8.80 10.64 -1.26
N ASN A 33 -8.98 10.09 -0.07
CA ASN A 33 -8.30 8.88 0.38
C ASN A 33 -9.27 7.73 0.62
N LEU A 34 -8.83 6.54 0.18
CA LEU A 34 -9.37 5.25 0.59
C LEU A 34 -8.33 4.55 1.47
N ASP A 35 -8.72 4.19 2.70
CA ASP A 35 -7.87 3.44 3.62
C ASP A 35 -8.57 2.16 4.06
N PHE A 36 -7.89 1.02 3.94
CA PHE A 36 -8.38 -0.24 4.48
C PHE A 36 -7.24 -1.22 4.75
N SER A 37 -7.52 -2.19 5.60
CA SER A 37 -6.61 -3.29 5.90
C SER A 37 -7.24 -4.61 5.51
N ILE A 38 -6.42 -5.55 5.07
CA ILE A 38 -6.79 -6.92 4.80
C ILE A 38 -5.89 -7.89 5.59
N LYS A 39 -6.36 -9.10 5.81
CA LYS A 39 -5.50 -10.19 6.25
C LYS A 39 -4.60 -10.63 5.09
N SER A 40 -3.42 -11.11 5.41
CA SER A 40 -2.47 -11.61 4.42
C SER A 40 -2.89 -13.00 3.90
N THR A 41 -4.03 -13.05 3.21
CA THR A 41 -4.59 -14.27 2.60
C THR A 41 -5.02 -13.99 1.17
N MET A 42 -4.92 -15.02 0.30
CA MET A 42 -5.32 -14.91 -1.12
C MET A 42 -6.81 -14.57 -1.28
N GLU A 43 -7.65 -15.03 -0.37
CA GLU A 43 -9.09 -14.73 -0.35
C GLU A 43 -9.34 -13.23 -0.17
N GLU A 44 -8.65 -12.62 0.80
CA GLU A 44 -8.74 -11.17 1.05
C GLU A 44 -8.12 -10.35 -0.11
N ALA A 45 -7.01 -10.82 -0.70
CA ALA A 45 -6.37 -10.17 -1.84
C ALA A 45 -7.32 -9.99 -3.04
N GLN A 46 -8.18 -10.97 -3.31
CA GLN A 46 -9.16 -10.91 -4.39
C GLN A 46 -10.15 -9.76 -4.25
N THR A 47 -10.33 -9.22 -3.04
CA THR A 47 -11.24 -8.10 -2.78
C THR A 47 -10.61 -6.74 -3.10
N VAL A 48 -9.27 -6.65 -3.14
CA VAL A 48 -8.52 -5.40 -3.28
C VAL A 48 -8.84 -4.68 -4.58
N HIS A 49 -8.74 -5.40 -5.69
CA HIS A 49 -9.00 -4.85 -7.03
C HIS A 49 -10.38 -4.17 -7.09
N LYS A 50 -11.41 -4.90 -6.68
CA LYS A 50 -12.79 -4.40 -6.71
C LYS A 50 -12.97 -3.14 -5.85
N ARG A 51 -12.43 -3.12 -4.63
CA ARG A 51 -12.52 -1.97 -3.71
C ARG A 51 -11.89 -0.71 -4.32
N LEU A 52 -10.73 -0.83 -4.98
CA LEU A 52 -10.07 0.31 -5.59
C LEU A 52 -10.86 0.82 -6.82
N ILE A 53 -11.37 -0.08 -7.66
CA ILE A 53 -12.18 0.30 -8.82
C ILE A 53 -13.45 1.04 -8.38
N GLU A 54 -14.20 0.50 -7.42
CA GLU A 54 -15.42 1.10 -6.90
C GLU A 54 -15.15 2.51 -6.35
N PHE A 55 -14.13 2.65 -5.50
CA PHE A 55 -13.73 3.96 -4.96
C PHE A 55 -13.36 4.96 -6.07
N CYS A 56 -12.51 4.56 -7.02
CA CYS A 56 -12.13 5.43 -8.12
C CYS A 56 -13.33 5.88 -8.97
N GLN A 57 -14.28 4.98 -9.21
CA GLN A 57 -15.50 5.30 -9.95
C GLN A 57 -16.38 6.29 -9.19
N GLU A 58 -16.58 6.10 -7.88
CA GLU A 58 -17.34 7.00 -7.02
C GLU A 58 -16.73 8.41 -6.98
N GLN A 59 -15.41 8.51 -7.06
CA GLN A 59 -14.68 9.79 -7.07
C GLN A 59 -14.48 10.38 -8.47
N GLY A 60 -15.02 9.76 -9.51
CA GLY A 60 -14.93 10.26 -10.90
C GLY A 60 -13.52 10.19 -11.50
N ALA A 61 -12.64 9.35 -10.96
CA ALA A 61 -11.31 9.12 -11.51
C ALA A 61 -11.37 8.47 -12.89
N SER A 62 -10.39 8.74 -13.75
CA SER A 62 -10.33 8.13 -15.08
C SER A 62 -10.22 6.60 -14.97
N LYS A 63 -10.87 5.89 -15.87
CA LYS A 63 -10.85 4.42 -15.93
C LYS A 63 -9.41 3.87 -16.03
N SER A 64 -8.53 4.59 -16.72
CA SER A 64 -7.12 4.19 -16.84
C SER A 64 -6.39 4.25 -15.50
N LYS A 65 -6.53 5.36 -14.74
CA LYS A 65 -5.94 5.50 -13.40
C LYS A 65 -6.50 4.45 -12.44
N ALA A 66 -7.82 4.22 -12.45
CA ALA A 66 -8.47 3.21 -11.63
C ALA A 66 -7.91 1.81 -11.87
N ASN A 67 -7.81 1.40 -13.15
CA ASN A 67 -7.30 0.09 -13.52
C ASN A 67 -5.81 -0.08 -13.14
N LEU A 68 -4.97 0.94 -13.38
CA LEU A 68 -3.55 0.88 -13.01
C LEU A 68 -3.39 0.70 -11.50
N ALA A 69 -4.06 1.53 -10.70
CA ALA A 69 -3.99 1.42 -9.25
C ALA A 69 -4.49 0.07 -8.74
N ALA A 70 -5.60 -0.43 -9.27
CA ALA A 70 -6.19 -1.70 -8.87
C ALA A 70 -5.29 -2.90 -9.21
N VAL A 71 -4.75 -2.95 -10.43
CA VAL A 71 -3.83 -4.02 -10.86
C VAL A 71 -2.54 -3.97 -10.02
N CYS A 72 -1.94 -2.80 -9.82
CA CYS A 72 -0.72 -2.70 -9.03
C CYS A 72 -0.94 -3.08 -7.56
N ALA A 73 -2.09 -2.70 -6.97
CA ALA A 73 -2.41 -3.09 -5.61
C ALA A 73 -2.60 -4.61 -5.48
N GLU A 74 -3.29 -5.23 -6.42
CA GLU A 74 -3.49 -6.68 -6.46
C GLU A 74 -2.15 -7.42 -6.59
N GLU A 75 -1.31 -7.05 -7.55
CA GLU A 75 0.00 -7.66 -7.78
C GLU A 75 0.91 -7.54 -6.55
N MET A 76 1.01 -6.35 -5.97
CA MET A 76 1.83 -6.14 -4.77
C MET A 76 1.28 -6.92 -3.57
N THR A 77 -0.04 -6.98 -3.40
CA THR A 77 -0.69 -7.74 -2.33
C THR A 77 -0.42 -9.23 -2.45
N VAL A 78 -0.56 -9.79 -3.66
CA VAL A 78 -0.26 -11.19 -3.94
C VAL A 78 1.22 -11.52 -3.66
N ASN A 79 2.13 -10.65 -4.05
CA ASN A 79 3.56 -10.83 -3.77
C ASN A 79 3.86 -10.82 -2.26
N ILE A 80 3.26 -9.89 -1.50
CA ILE A 80 3.40 -9.87 -0.04
C ILE A 80 2.88 -11.16 0.59
N ILE A 81 1.74 -11.68 0.15
CA ILE A 81 1.17 -12.93 0.67
C ILE A 81 2.08 -14.12 0.38
N ARG A 82 2.63 -14.19 -0.81
CA ARG A 82 3.49 -15.30 -1.23
C ARG A 82 4.86 -15.28 -0.57
N PHE A 83 5.47 -14.11 -0.44
CA PHE A 83 6.88 -13.96 -0.06
C PHE A 83 7.09 -13.27 1.28
N GLY A 84 6.06 -12.68 1.89
CA GLY A 84 6.13 -11.95 3.17
C GLY A 84 6.44 -12.82 4.40
N GLY A 85 6.50 -14.14 4.21
CA GLY A 85 6.86 -15.08 5.28
C GLY A 85 5.75 -15.24 6.34
N LYS A 86 6.06 -16.00 7.39
CA LYS A 86 5.09 -16.34 8.46
C LYS A 86 4.67 -15.15 9.33
N THR A 87 5.43 -14.07 9.29
CA THR A 87 5.15 -12.84 10.06
C THR A 87 4.18 -11.90 9.36
N SER A 88 3.93 -12.09 8.06
CA SER A 88 2.96 -11.29 7.31
C SER A 88 1.53 -11.69 7.71
N ASN A 89 0.91 -10.90 8.59
CA ASN A 89 -0.42 -11.18 9.11
C ASN A 89 -1.49 -10.27 8.50
N TRP A 90 -1.11 -9.08 8.08
CA TRP A 90 -2.00 -8.06 7.54
C TRP A 90 -1.29 -7.15 6.56
N ILE A 91 -2.07 -6.54 5.69
CA ILE A 91 -1.64 -5.60 4.68
C ILE A 91 -2.55 -4.38 4.75
N ASP A 92 -1.97 -3.21 4.97
CA ASP A 92 -2.67 -1.93 4.87
C ASP A 92 -2.54 -1.37 3.47
N ILE A 93 -3.63 -0.88 2.92
CA ILE A 93 -3.70 -0.29 1.59
C ILE A 93 -4.31 1.11 1.72
N ASN A 94 -3.62 2.10 1.19
CA ASN A 94 -4.10 3.46 1.06
C ASN A 94 -4.01 3.88 -0.40
N LEU A 95 -5.10 4.35 -0.97
CA LEU A 95 -5.14 5.02 -2.26
C LEU A 95 -5.50 6.48 -2.06
N CYS A 96 -4.64 7.39 -2.51
CA CYS A 96 -4.86 8.82 -2.50
C CYS A 96 -5.05 9.32 -3.94
N LEU A 97 -6.17 9.97 -4.19
CA LEU A 97 -6.46 10.65 -5.45
C LEU A 97 -6.24 12.15 -5.25
N GLU A 98 -5.29 12.70 -6.00
CA GLU A 98 -5.06 14.13 -6.18
C GLU A 98 -5.39 14.48 -7.64
N ASP A 99 -5.52 15.77 -7.98
CA ASP A 99 -6.00 16.20 -9.30
C ASP A 99 -5.29 15.48 -10.47
N ASP A 100 -3.96 15.46 -10.47
CA ASP A 100 -3.15 14.84 -11.53
C ASP A 100 -2.37 13.60 -11.06
N LEU A 101 -2.39 13.29 -9.77
CA LEU A 101 -1.59 12.23 -9.18
C LEU A 101 -2.49 11.21 -8.48
N CYS A 102 -2.24 9.94 -8.77
CA CYS A 102 -2.79 8.82 -8.02
C CYS A 102 -1.63 8.16 -7.26
N ARG A 103 -1.75 8.05 -5.94
CA ARG A 103 -0.71 7.48 -5.08
C ARG A 103 -1.26 6.29 -4.31
N LEU A 104 -0.65 5.14 -4.53
CA LEU A 104 -0.94 3.90 -3.81
C LEU A 104 0.15 3.65 -2.77
N ARG A 105 -0.24 3.44 -1.52
CA ARG A 105 0.66 3.03 -0.44
C ARG A 105 0.25 1.66 0.06
N ILE A 106 1.22 0.77 0.18
CA ILE A 106 1.01 -0.57 0.71
C ILE A 106 2.00 -0.78 1.84
N ARG A 107 1.49 -1.23 2.98
CA ARG A 107 2.29 -1.49 4.16
C ARG A 107 1.98 -2.89 4.70
N ASP A 108 3.02 -3.63 5.03
CA ASP A 108 2.91 -4.96 5.61
C ASP A 108 3.95 -5.19 6.70
N ASN A 109 3.72 -6.18 7.55
CA ASN A 109 4.62 -6.60 8.61
C ASN A 109 5.38 -7.91 8.27
N GLY A 110 5.56 -8.19 6.99
CA GLY A 110 6.31 -9.36 6.52
C GLY A 110 7.81 -9.22 6.68
N VAL A 111 8.54 -10.18 6.12
CA VAL A 111 10.00 -10.14 6.07
C VAL A 111 10.48 -8.91 5.32
N ASN A 112 11.72 -8.49 5.57
CA ASN A 112 12.33 -7.39 4.85
C ASN A 112 12.45 -7.73 3.37
N PHE A 113 11.67 -7.08 2.55
CA PHE A 113 11.67 -7.28 1.10
C PHE A 113 11.55 -5.92 0.41
N ASN A 114 12.63 -5.51 -0.26
CA ASN A 114 12.65 -4.28 -1.05
C ASN A 114 12.30 -4.60 -2.51
N PRO A 115 11.10 -4.26 -3.00
CA PRO A 115 10.73 -4.57 -4.36
C PRO A 115 11.56 -3.82 -5.42
N LEU A 116 12.22 -2.70 -5.05
CA LEU A 116 13.09 -1.94 -5.96
C LEU A 116 14.38 -2.70 -6.28
N GLU A 117 14.91 -3.44 -5.31
CA GLU A 117 16.15 -4.22 -5.44
C GLU A 117 15.90 -5.60 -6.08
N TYR A 118 14.64 -5.98 -6.19
CA TYR A 118 14.30 -7.25 -6.79
C TYR A 118 14.75 -7.30 -8.25
N GLN A 119 15.59 -8.28 -8.56
CA GLN A 119 16.03 -8.58 -9.92
C GLN A 119 15.34 -9.86 -10.39
N TYR A 120 14.77 -9.79 -11.58
CA TYR A 120 14.11 -10.91 -12.20
C TYR A 120 15.12 -12.04 -12.51
N ASP A 121 14.85 -13.22 -11.97
CA ASP A 121 15.47 -14.45 -12.45
C ASP A 121 14.53 -15.11 -13.46
N SER A 122 15.02 -15.40 -14.68
CA SER A 122 14.22 -15.89 -15.80
C SER A 122 13.52 -17.24 -15.54
N GLU A 123 13.87 -17.91 -14.44
CA GLU A 123 13.27 -19.18 -14.03
C GLU A 123 12.06 -19.01 -13.10
N ASP A 124 11.82 -17.80 -12.57
CA ASP A 124 10.76 -17.52 -11.60
C ASP A 124 9.54 -16.89 -12.30
N PHE A 125 8.62 -17.74 -12.77
CA PHE A 125 7.39 -17.29 -13.45
C PHE A 125 6.43 -16.48 -12.56
N ASP A 126 6.61 -16.51 -11.24
CA ASP A 126 5.63 -15.98 -10.28
C ASP A 126 5.82 -14.49 -9.92
N ILE A 127 6.90 -13.83 -10.36
CA ILE A 127 7.25 -12.48 -9.90
C ILE A 127 7.15 -11.41 -11.00
N HIS A 128 6.53 -11.73 -12.10
CA HIS A 128 6.27 -10.76 -13.19
C HIS A 128 5.45 -9.55 -12.73
N GLY A 129 4.68 -9.69 -11.64
CA GLY A 129 3.86 -8.61 -11.09
C GLY A 129 4.67 -7.40 -10.64
N ILE A 130 5.82 -7.59 -9.95
CA ILE A 130 6.67 -6.47 -9.50
C ILE A 130 7.26 -5.72 -10.69
N GLU A 131 7.74 -6.43 -11.71
CA GLU A 131 8.25 -5.82 -12.93
C GLU A 131 7.16 -5.05 -13.70
N LEU A 132 5.94 -5.60 -13.73
CA LEU A 132 4.80 -4.87 -14.28
C LEU A 132 4.55 -3.58 -13.53
N VAL A 133 4.50 -3.62 -12.19
CA VAL A 133 4.28 -2.43 -11.35
C VAL A 133 5.36 -1.39 -11.59
N LYS A 134 6.65 -1.77 -11.61
CA LYS A 134 7.76 -0.87 -11.92
C LYS A 134 7.60 -0.20 -13.28
N LYS A 135 7.17 -0.96 -14.29
CA LYS A 135 7.05 -0.49 -15.67
C LYS A 135 5.89 0.49 -15.89
N VAL A 136 4.78 0.31 -15.17
CA VAL A 136 3.56 1.12 -15.38
C VAL A 136 3.46 2.32 -14.43
N SER A 137 4.25 2.35 -13.35
CA SER A 137 4.29 3.46 -12.40
C SER A 137 5.17 4.61 -12.88
N LYS A 138 4.84 5.83 -12.47
CA LYS A 138 5.72 7.01 -12.63
C LYS A 138 6.88 6.95 -11.65
N SER A 139 6.62 6.54 -10.42
CA SER A 139 7.63 6.31 -9.41
C SER A 139 7.21 5.20 -8.47
N MET A 140 8.20 4.57 -7.89
CA MET A 140 8.05 3.58 -6.83
C MET A 140 9.12 3.81 -5.78
N ASP A 141 8.72 3.95 -4.52
CA ASP A 141 9.60 4.16 -3.38
C ASP A 141 9.37 3.07 -2.34
N TYR A 142 10.42 2.72 -1.61
CA TYR A 142 10.35 1.74 -0.53
C TYR A 142 11.07 2.26 0.71
N ILE A 143 10.42 2.08 1.85
CA ILE A 143 10.99 2.41 3.17
C ILE A 143 10.63 1.31 4.15
N ARG A 144 11.62 0.74 4.83
CA ARG A 144 11.40 -0.10 5.99
C ARG A 144 11.58 0.70 7.27
N ALA A 145 10.56 0.73 8.10
CA ALA A 145 10.57 1.44 9.37
C ALA A 145 9.76 0.65 10.42
N ILE A 146 10.33 0.48 11.62
CA ILE A 146 9.68 -0.18 12.77
C ILE A 146 9.12 -1.56 12.35
N ASP A 147 9.97 -2.38 11.72
CA ASP A 147 9.64 -3.72 11.20
C ASP A 147 8.49 -3.79 10.19
N MET A 148 8.16 -2.65 9.57
CA MET A 148 7.13 -2.53 8.57
C MET A 148 7.74 -2.22 7.21
N ASN A 149 7.36 -2.97 6.20
CA ASN A 149 7.58 -2.61 4.79
C ASN A 149 6.57 -1.54 4.39
N ASN A 150 7.03 -0.50 3.72
CA ASN A 150 6.17 0.53 3.14
C ASN A 150 6.58 0.74 1.69
N THR A 151 5.69 0.42 0.78
CA THR A 151 5.87 0.68 -0.66
C THR A 151 4.92 1.79 -1.09
N ILE A 152 5.44 2.76 -1.81
CA ILE A 152 4.69 3.92 -2.33
C ILE A 152 4.82 3.92 -3.84
N ILE A 153 3.70 3.91 -4.54
CA ILE A 153 3.63 3.85 -6.01
C ILE A 153 2.82 5.05 -6.48
N SER A 154 3.34 5.79 -7.45
CA SER A 154 2.65 6.95 -8.04
C SER A 154 2.39 6.72 -9.53
N PHE A 155 1.23 7.17 -10.01
CA PHE A 155 0.75 7.01 -11.39
C PHE A 155 0.48 8.34 -12.07
#